data_ac3b20c74ecbc9b5ef9eeeb03b9d190c
#
_entry.id   ac3b20c74ecbc9b5ef9eeeb03b9d190c
#
_cell.length_a   1.000
_cell.length_b   1.000
_cell.length_c   1.000
_cell.angle_alpha   90.00
_cell.angle_beta   90.00
_cell.angle_gamma   90.00
#
_symmetry.space_group_name_H-M   'P 1'
#
loop_
_entity.id
_entity.type
_entity.pdbx_description
1 polymer ?
#
loop_
_entity_poly.entity_id
_entity_poly.type
_entity_poly.pdbx_seq_one_letter_code
_entity_poly.pdbx_strand_id
1 'polypeptide(L)'
;MKKLYLDIDGVLLTTKNTRAADGAVEFIDLALSNFECYWLTTHCKDGNCNQVLKLLAQYFPNDIIERLKRVKPTKWDTLKTEGIDLRSDFYWLDYFVFEAEKQVLKKNLRLDNLILVDQNNKDDLVLKIKYMINQGLNGVLPWDYHMK
;
A
#
# COMPACT_ATOMS: atom_id res chain seq x y z
N MET A 1 0.67 15.74 -4.87
CA MET A 1 1.08 14.53 -4.10
C MET A 1 1.04 13.30 -4.98
N LYS A 2 2.03 12.43 -4.85
CA LYS A 2 1.98 11.10 -5.46
C LYS A 2 0.83 10.30 -4.88
N LYS A 3 0.32 9.39 -5.68
CA LYS A 3 -0.71 8.45 -5.22
C LYS A 3 -0.05 7.24 -4.58
N LEU A 4 -0.66 6.72 -3.53
CA LEU A 4 -0.23 5.49 -2.88
C LEU A 4 -1.43 4.54 -2.80
N TYR A 5 -1.32 3.43 -3.50
CA TYR A 5 -2.34 2.37 -3.49
C TYR A 5 -1.94 1.33 -2.44
N LEU A 6 -2.87 1.02 -1.55
CA LEU A 6 -2.62 0.18 -0.37
C LEU A 6 -3.50 -1.05 -0.34
N ASP A 7 -2.91 -2.21 -0.09
CA ASP A 7 -3.66 -3.37 0.34
C ASP A 7 -3.80 -3.37 1.86
N ILE A 8 -4.64 -4.24 2.38
CA ILE A 8 -4.92 -4.42 3.81
C ILE A 8 -4.22 -5.67 4.32
N ASP A 9 -4.61 -6.84 3.79
CA ASP A 9 -3.99 -8.10 4.19
C ASP A 9 -2.54 -8.14 3.73
N GLY A 10 -1.64 -8.43 4.66
CA GLY A 10 -0.22 -8.47 4.38
C GLY A 10 0.47 -7.11 4.42
N VAL A 11 -0.27 -6.02 4.61
CA VAL A 11 0.27 -4.66 4.72
C VAL A 11 -0.12 -4.05 6.07
N LEU A 12 -1.39 -3.69 6.27
CA LEU A 12 -1.86 -3.14 7.54
C LEU A 12 -2.21 -4.22 8.57
N LEU A 13 -2.66 -5.37 8.08
CA LEU A 13 -2.97 -6.54 8.91
C LEU A 13 -2.03 -7.69 8.54
N THR A 14 -1.66 -8.49 9.54
CA THR A 14 -0.85 -9.69 9.28
C THR A 14 -1.69 -10.77 8.60
N THR A 15 -1.03 -11.59 7.76
CA THR A 15 -1.69 -12.72 7.08
C THR A 15 -1.86 -13.92 7.99
N LYS A 16 -1.00 -14.05 9.01
CA LYS A 16 -1.07 -15.11 10.02
C LYS A 16 -1.51 -14.51 11.34
N ASN A 17 -2.46 -15.19 12.03
CA ASN A 17 -2.96 -14.73 13.33
C ASN A 17 -3.35 -13.24 13.25
N THR A 18 -4.30 -12.92 12.40
CA THR A 18 -4.66 -11.56 12.01
C THR A 18 -4.63 -10.57 13.17
N ARG A 19 -3.78 -9.56 13.02
CA ARG A 19 -3.61 -8.44 13.95
C ARG A 19 -3.07 -7.24 13.18
N ALA A 20 -3.03 -6.09 13.82
CA ALA A 20 -2.34 -4.94 13.25
C ALA A 20 -0.87 -5.29 12.97
N ALA A 21 -0.39 -4.97 11.78
CA ALA A 21 0.99 -5.24 11.42
C ALA A 21 1.94 -4.36 12.24
N ASP A 22 3.16 -4.85 12.45
CA ASP A 22 4.18 -4.08 13.15
C ASP A 22 4.45 -2.77 12.40
N GLY A 23 4.43 -1.66 13.12
CA GLY A 23 4.66 -0.34 12.54
C GLY A 23 3.48 0.25 11.77
N ALA A 24 2.31 -0.41 11.77
CA ALA A 24 1.16 0.04 10.96
C ALA A 24 0.70 1.45 11.32
N VAL A 25 0.67 1.83 12.59
CA VAL A 25 0.24 3.17 13.01
C VAL A 25 1.21 4.24 12.50
N GLU A 26 2.51 4.02 12.68
CA GLU A 26 3.53 4.93 12.15
C GLU A 26 3.45 5.02 10.62
N PHE A 27 3.27 3.87 9.97
CA PHE A 27 3.08 3.82 8.53
C PHE A 27 1.87 4.66 8.08
N ILE A 28 0.73 4.50 8.73
CA ILE A 28 -0.50 5.25 8.39
C ILE A 28 -0.26 6.75 8.51
N ASP A 29 0.37 7.19 9.59
CA ASP A 29 0.70 8.60 9.79
C ASP A 29 1.55 9.16 8.65
N LEU A 30 2.62 8.45 8.30
CA LEU A 30 3.53 8.86 7.24
C LEU A 30 2.87 8.81 5.86
N ALA A 31 2.07 7.78 5.61
CA ALA A 31 1.38 7.63 4.33
C ALA A 31 0.38 8.76 4.09
N LEU A 32 -0.47 9.03 5.07
CA LEU A 32 -1.49 10.07 4.93
C LEU A 32 -0.91 11.48 4.88
N SER A 33 0.26 11.70 5.50
CA SER A 33 0.93 13.00 5.49
C SER A 33 1.66 13.31 4.18
N ASN A 34 2.02 12.28 3.41
CA ASN A 34 2.91 12.43 2.27
C ASN A 34 2.31 11.99 0.93
N PHE A 35 1.19 11.28 0.95
CA PHE A 35 0.59 10.71 -0.26
C PHE A 35 -0.91 10.92 -0.30
N GLU A 36 -1.44 10.90 -1.51
CA GLU A 36 -2.87 10.73 -1.75
C GLU A 36 -3.14 9.22 -1.77
N CYS A 37 -3.77 8.70 -0.72
CA CYS A 37 -3.90 7.27 -0.49
C CYS A 37 -5.21 6.70 -1.05
N TYR A 38 -5.12 5.49 -1.59
CA TYR A 38 -6.23 4.74 -2.16
C TYR A 38 -6.22 3.31 -1.64
N TRP A 39 -7.40 2.77 -1.33
CA TRP A 39 -7.53 1.34 -1.05
C TRP A 39 -7.42 0.56 -2.34
N LEU A 40 -6.56 -0.44 -2.37
CA LEU A 40 -6.44 -1.38 -3.49
C LEU A 40 -6.41 -2.78 -2.90
N THR A 41 -7.59 -3.32 -2.61
CA THR A 41 -7.76 -4.51 -1.79
C THR A 41 -8.97 -5.31 -2.24
N THR A 42 -8.95 -6.62 -2.00
CA THR A 42 -10.11 -7.48 -2.26
C THR A 42 -11.30 -7.14 -1.36
N HIS A 43 -11.08 -6.43 -0.25
CA HIS A 43 -12.15 -5.99 0.66
C HIS A 43 -12.97 -4.83 0.09
N CYS A 44 -12.53 -4.22 -1.01
CA CYS A 44 -13.20 -3.07 -1.62
C CYS A 44 -12.87 -3.03 -3.11
N LYS A 45 -13.77 -3.56 -3.94
CA LYS A 45 -13.57 -3.64 -5.39
C LYS A 45 -14.54 -2.79 -6.20
N ASP A 46 -15.63 -2.38 -5.60
CA ASP A 46 -16.76 -1.75 -6.30
C ASP A 46 -16.82 -0.22 -6.13
N GLY A 47 -15.82 0.37 -5.50
CA GLY A 47 -15.78 1.79 -5.23
C GLY A 47 -16.44 2.20 -3.91
N ASN A 48 -16.96 1.25 -3.14
CA ASN A 48 -17.56 1.50 -1.83
C ASN A 48 -16.75 0.76 -0.75
N CYS A 49 -15.97 1.51 0.01
CA CYS A 49 -15.06 0.96 1.03
C CYS A 49 -15.59 1.10 2.46
N ASN A 50 -16.90 1.25 2.66
CA ASN A 50 -17.47 1.37 4.02
C ASN A 50 -17.16 0.15 4.90
N GLN A 51 -17.14 -1.05 4.33
CA GLN A 51 -16.83 -2.27 5.07
C GLN A 51 -15.35 -2.34 5.50
N VAL A 52 -14.47 -1.66 4.79
CA VAL A 52 -13.05 -1.62 5.14
C VAL A 52 -12.85 -1.01 6.52
N LEU A 53 -13.51 0.11 6.81
CA LEU A 53 -13.39 0.78 8.11
C LEU A 53 -13.92 -0.08 9.24
N LYS A 54 -15.01 -0.83 9.00
CA LYS A 54 -15.56 -1.77 9.99
C LYS A 54 -14.57 -2.90 10.28
N LEU A 55 -13.94 -3.43 9.25
CA LEU A 55 -12.91 -4.47 9.41
C LEU A 55 -11.75 -3.92 10.25
N LEU A 56 -11.21 -2.78 9.88
CA LEU A 56 -10.03 -2.22 10.52
C LEU A 56 -10.31 -1.73 11.95
N ALA A 57 -11.56 -1.37 12.26
CA ALA A 57 -11.94 -0.97 13.62
C ALA A 57 -11.78 -2.08 14.65
N GLN A 58 -11.67 -3.34 14.22
CA GLN A 58 -11.38 -4.47 15.11
C GLN A 58 -9.92 -4.50 15.57
N TYR A 59 -9.04 -3.81 14.86
CA TYR A 59 -7.58 -3.91 15.05
C TYR A 59 -6.92 -2.58 15.37
N PHE A 60 -7.57 -1.46 15.10
CA PHE A 60 -7.02 -0.12 15.31
C PHE A 60 -7.96 0.74 16.16
N PRO A 61 -7.40 1.68 16.95
CA PRO A 61 -8.22 2.57 17.77
C PRO A 61 -8.98 3.59 16.92
N ASN A 62 -10.00 4.22 17.52
CA ASN A 62 -10.91 5.11 16.82
C ASN A 62 -10.22 6.31 16.15
N ASP A 63 -9.18 6.86 16.75
CA ASP A 63 -8.46 7.99 16.17
C ASP A 63 -7.76 7.60 14.86
N ILE A 64 -7.26 6.38 14.77
CA ILE A 64 -6.66 5.86 13.54
C ILE A 64 -7.75 5.61 12.49
N ILE A 65 -8.89 5.06 12.88
CA ILE A 65 -10.01 4.84 11.96
C ILE A 65 -10.50 6.17 11.37
N GLU A 66 -10.59 7.22 12.19
CA GLU A 66 -10.97 8.55 11.69
C GLU A 66 -9.99 9.07 10.63
N ARG A 67 -8.70 8.87 10.81
CA ARG A 67 -7.69 9.25 9.81
C ARG A 67 -7.82 8.42 8.53
N LEU A 68 -8.11 7.13 8.66
CA LEU A 68 -8.23 6.21 7.52
C LEU A 68 -9.44 6.55 6.64
N LYS A 69 -10.38 7.36 7.11
CA LYS A 69 -11.48 7.87 6.26
C LYS A 69 -10.97 8.73 5.10
N ARG A 70 -9.74 9.21 5.17
CA ARG A 70 -9.11 10.00 4.11
C ARG A 70 -8.65 9.13 2.93
N VAL A 71 -8.52 7.82 3.12
CA VAL A 71 -8.13 6.90 2.06
C VAL A 71 -9.29 6.72 1.10
N LYS A 72 -9.04 6.94 -0.18
CA LYS A 72 -10.07 6.92 -1.22
C LYS A 72 -10.31 5.51 -1.75
N PRO A 73 -11.53 5.21 -2.23
CA PRO A 73 -11.79 3.91 -2.83
C PRO A 73 -11.21 3.80 -4.24
N THR A 74 -11.00 2.55 -4.67
CA THR A 74 -10.76 2.23 -6.08
C THR A 74 -11.83 1.29 -6.58
N LYS A 75 -11.90 1.13 -7.87
CA LYS A 75 -12.83 0.20 -8.51
C LYS A 75 -12.06 -0.69 -9.48
N TRP A 76 -12.21 -2.00 -9.33
CA TRP A 76 -11.54 -2.97 -10.17
C TRP A 76 -12.31 -4.30 -10.14
N ASP A 77 -12.07 -5.17 -11.09
CA ASP A 77 -12.82 -6.43 -11.20
C ASP A 77 -11.89 -7.62 -11.05
N THR A 78 -11.01 -7.86 -12.01
CA THR A 78 -10.18 -9.08 -12.06
C THR A 78 -8.77 -8.84 -11.53
N LEU A 79 -8.09 -7.82 -12.03
CA LEU A 79 -6.73 -7.46 -11.62
C LEU A 79 -6.72 -6.12 -10.90
N LYS A 80 -5.96 -6.01 -9.82
CA LYS A 80 -5.82 -4.75 -9.08
C LYS A 80 -5.30 -3.61 -9.96
N THR A 81 -4.50 -3.92 -10.98
CA THR A 81 -3.99 -2.90 -11.91
C THR A 81 -5.11 -2.14 -12.63
N GLU A 82 -6.31 -2.71 -12.72
CA GLU A 82 -7.48 -2.01 -13.27
C GLU A 82 -7.91 -0.82 -12.41
N GLY A 83 -7.59 -0.85 -11.12
CA GLY A 83 -7.89 0.24 -10.19
C GLY A 83 -6.80 1.29 -10.08
N ILE A 84 -5.70 1.14 -10.81
CA ILE A 84 -4.56 2.06 -10.75
C ILE A 84 -4.60 2.99 -11.98
N ASP A 85 -4.42 4.28 -11.74
CA ASP A 85 -4.12 5.22 -12.82
C ASP A 85 -2.65 5.09 -13.21
N LEU A 86 -2.38 4.24 -14.21
CA LEU A 86 -1.03 3.90 -14.65
C LEU A 86 -0.27 5.07 -15.28
N ARG A 87 -0.98 6.15 -15.63
CA ARG A 87 -0.37 7.36 -16.18
C ARG A 87 0.08 8.33 -15.11
N SER A 88 -0.42 8.17 -13.89
CA SER A 88 -0.09 9.04 -12.78
C SER A 88 1.26 8.66 -12.15
N ASP A 89 1.73 9.52 -11.27
CA ASP A 89 2.87 9.25 -10.42
C ASP A 89 2.36 8.52 -9.17
N PHE A 90 2.74 7.26 -9.00
CA PHE A 90 2.19 6.43 -7.93
C PHE A 90 3.19 5.40 -7.41
N TYR A 91 2.88 4.88 -6.22
CA TYR A 91 3.37 3.61 -5.71
C TYR A 91 2.21 2.68 -5.41
N TRP A 92 2.42 1.39 -5.58
CA TRP A 92 1.50 0.35 -5.18
C TRP A 92 2.18 -0.51 -4.13
N LEU A 93 1.65 -0.50 -2.91
CA LEU A 93 2.18 -1.26 -1.77
C LEU A 93 1.30 -2.46 -1.50
N ASP A 94 1.89 -3.66 -1.60
CA ASP A 94 1.20 -4.93 -1.42
C ASP A 94 2.21 -5.94 -0.86
N TYR A 95 1.75 -7.11 -0.46
CA TYR A 95 2.66 -8.18 -0.03
C TYR A 95 2.81 -9.24 -1.11
N PHE A 96 1.83 -9.34 -2.01
CA PHE A 96 1.82 -10.33 -3.09
C PHE A 96 1.04 -9.79 -4.29
N VAL A 97 1.56 -10.02 -5.49
CA VAL A 97 0.86 -9.68 -6.73
C VAL A 97 0.96 -10.84 -7.70
N PHE A 98 -0.06 -10.98 -8.55
CA PHE A 98 -0.08 -12.02 -9.57
C PHE A 98 0.87 -11.68 -10.71
N GLU A 99 1.35 -12.71 -11.40
CA GLU A 99 2.21 -12.52 -12.57
C GLU A 99 1.52 -11.68 -13.65
N ALA A 100 0.20 -11.89 -13.85
CA ALA A 100 -0.57 -11.09 -14.80
C ALA A 100 -0.54 -9.59 -14.46
N GLU A 101 -0.58 -9.25 -13.17
CA GLU A 101 -0.49 -7.87 -12.71
C GLU A 101 0.90 -7.29 -12.96
N LYS A 102 1.95 -8.08 -12.70
CA LYS A 102 3.32 -7.66 -13.01
C LYS A 102 3.51 -7.37 -14.50
N GLN A 103 2.91 -8.18 -15.36
CA GLN A 103 2.99 -7.97 -16.81
C GLN A 103 2.33 -6.67 -17.23
N VAL A 104 1.19 -6.31 -16.63
CA VAL A 104 0.54 -5.02 -16.90
C VAL A 104 1.48 -3.87 -16.50
N LEU A 105 2.12 -3.96 -15.34
CA LEU A 105 3.06 -2.93 -14.88
C LEU A 105 4.27 -2.82 -15.80
N LYS A 106 4.85 -3.95 -16.22
CA LYS A 106 5.98 -3.97 -17.15
C LYS A 106 5.64 -3.32 -18.48
N LYS A 107 4.48 -3.66 -19.03
CA LYS A 107 3.99 -3.12 -20.30
C LYS A 107 3.86 -1.60 -20.28
N ASN A 108 3.52 -1.05 -19.11
CA ASN A 108 3.34 0.38 -18.91
C ASN A 108 4.57 1.07 -18.33
N LEU A 109 5.69 0.36 -18.21
CA LEU A 109 6.95 0.86 -17.64
C LEU A 109 6.78 1.33 -16.19
N ARG A 110 5.98 0.57 -15.40
CA ARG A 110 5.62 0.91 -14.02
C ARG A 110 5.97 -0.18 -13.01
N LEU A 111 6.77 -1.19 -13.39
CA LEU A 111 7.12 -2.26 -12.45
C LEU A 111 7.88 -1.72 -11.22
N ASP A 112 8.70 -0.69 -11.40
CA ASP A 112 9.45 -0.07 -10.30
C ASP A 112 8.55 0.66 -9.29
N ASN A 113 7.30 0.91 -9.64
CA ASN A 113 6.33 1.55 -8.76
C ASN A 113 5.65 0.56 -7.81
N LEU A 114 5.89 -0.74 -8.01
CA LEU A 114 5.41 -1.79 -7.12
C LEU A 114 6.39 -1.97 -5.97
N ILE A 115 5.89 -1.85 -4.75
CA ILE A 115 6.67 -2.04 -3.53
C ILE A 115 6.06 -3.19 -2.75
N LEU A 116 6.84 -4.26 -2.55
CA LEU A 116 6.38 -5.44 -1.81
C LEU A 116 6.84 -5.39 -0.37
N VAL A 117 5.91 -5.67 0.56
CA VAL A 117 6.18 -5.72 1.99
C VAL A 117 6.51 -7.15 2.39
N ASP A 118 7.56 -7.32 3.20
CA ASP A 118 7.94 -8.58 3.81
C ASP A 118 7.54 -8.56 5.29
N GLN A 119 6.49 -9.27 5.66
CA GLN A 119 6.00 -9.32 7.05
C GLN A 119 6.89 -10.19 7.97
N ASN A 120 7.85 -10.92 7.42
CA ASN A 120 8.85 -11.62 8.24
C ASN A 120 9.86 -10.64 8.83
N ASN A 121 9.93 -9.42 8.31
CA ASN A 121 10.74 -8.33 8.86
C ASN A 121 9.80 -7.30 9.50
N LYS A 122 9.82 -7.22 10.83
CA LYS A 122 8.93 -6.33 11.59
C LYS A 122 9.12 -4.84 11.27
N ASP A 123 10.28 -4.46 10.74
CA ASP A 123 10.60 -3.06 10.44
C ASP A 123 10.30 -2.70 8.98
N ASP A 124 9.92 -3.67 8.16
CA ASP A 124 9.85 -3.50 6.71
C ASP A 124 8.81 -2.49 6.26
N LEU A 125 7.62 -2.50 6.88
CA LEU A 125 6.55 -1.60 6.49
C LEU A 125 6.96 -0.13 6.67
N VAL A 126 7.56 0.20 7.80
CA VAL A 126 8.04 1.56 8.07
C VAL A 126 9.23 1.91 7.18
N LEU A 127 10.13 0.96 6.96
CA LEU A 127 11.27 1.16 6.06
C LEU A 127 10.80 1.51 4.64
N LYS A 128 9.80 0.78 4.14
CA LYS A 128 9.27 1.01 2.79
C LYS A 128 8.61 2.38 2.65
N ILE A 129 7.80 2.81 3.62
CA ILE A 129 7.18 4.13 3.53
C ILE A 129 8.22 5.25 3.60
N LYS A 130 9.24 5.12 4.43
CA LYS A 130 10.32 6.11 4.52
C LYS A 130 11.09 6.19 3.21
N TYR A 131 11.35 5.05 2.58
CA TYR A 131 11.96 5.04 1.25
C TYR A 131 11.10 5.79 0.23
N MET A 132 9.79 5.48 0.17
CA MET A 132 8.90 6.12 -0.79
C MET A 132 8.84 7.64 -0.60
N ILE A 133 8.86 8.11 0.64
CA ILE A 133 8.88 9.54 0.95
C ILE A 133 10.16 10.20 0.42
N ASN A 134 11.30 9.52 0.55
CA ASN A 134 12.61 10.07 0.19
C ASN A 134 12.99 9.84 -1.27
N GLN A 135 12.18 9.12 -2.03
CA GLN A 135 12.51 8.75 -3.41
C GLN A 135 12.83 9.95 -4.30
N GLY A 136 12.08 11.04 -4.17
CA GLY A 136 12.31 12.24 -4.95
C GLY A 136 13.62 12.96 -4.63
N LEU A 137 14.27 12.63 -3.50
CA LEU A 137 15.50 13.25 -3.06
C LEU A 137 16.74 12.51 -3.56
N ASN A 138 16.77 11.18 -3.49
CA ASN A 138 17.93 10.36 -3.75
C ASN A 138 17.82 9.44 -4.98
N GLY A 139 16.61 9.03 -5.34
CA GLY A 139 16.39 8.14 -6.47
C GLY A 139 16.94 6.72 -6.32
N VAL A 140 17.37 6.32 -5.12
CA VAL A 140 18.00 5.02 -4.85
C VAL A 140 17.31 4.35 -3.68
N LEU A 141 16.95 3.07 -3.86
CA LEU A 141 16.35 2.25 -2.81
C LEU A 141 17.42 1.91 -1.76
N PRO A 142 17.14 2.11 -0.44
CA PRO A 142 18.13 1.76 0.59
C PRO A 142 18.59 0.31 0.52
N TRP A 143 17.68 -0.61 0.17
CA TRP A 143 18.01 -2.03 0.05
C TRP A 143 18.78 -2.37 -1.21
N ASP A 144 18.79 -1.53 -2.22
CA ASP A 144 19.58 -1.75 -3.44
C ASP A 144 21.08 -1.56 -3.19
N TYR A 145 21.43 -0.74 -2.20
CA TYR A 145 22.83 -0.57 -1.80
C TYR A 145 23.49 -1.88 -1.39
N HIS A 146 22.71 -2.78 -0.82
CA HIS A 146 23.21 -4.07 -0.33
C HIS A 146 23.26 -5.14 -1.42
N MET A 147 22.65 -4.87 -2.56
CA MET A 147 22.57 -5.79 -3.70
C MET A 147 23.59 -5.51 -4.78
N LYS A 148 24.26 -4.37 -4.68
CA LYS A 148 25.29 -3.97 -5.63
C LYS A 148 26.70 -4.48 -5.16
#